data_c4fd06f17e9e83689f4455fe577af090
#
_entry.id   c4fd06f17e9e83689f4455fe577af090
#
_cell.length_a   1.000
_cell.length_b   1.000
_cell.length_c   1.000
_cell.angle_alpha   90.00
_cell.angle_beta   90.00
_cell.angle_gamma   90.00
#
_symmetry.space_group_name_H-M   'P 1'
#
loop_
_entity.id
_entity.type
_entity.pdbx_description
1 polymer ?
#
loop_
_entity_poly.entity_id
_entity_poly.type
_entity_poly.pdbx_seq_one_letter_code
_entity_poly.pdbx_strand_id
1 'polypeptide(L)'
;MKNTQSNKVSTLWLKGRIRNIDHVCLASMVANNLDVTLYHYEPITNLPKGVKLADASEILDLSLLDRLQCIKKKEHNPQIPIAQFSDFFRIILQKKSKGLWLDTDVFIFRPFTYNLDKVYFCHEGKGRIGYPVIY
;
A
#
# COMPACT_ATOMS: atom_id res chain seq x y z
N MET A 1 -2.31 12.59 -27.90
CA MET A 1 -1.53 12.77 -26.66
C MET A 1 -1.85 11.64 -25.70
N LYS A 2 -0.85 10.93 -25.18
CA LYS A 2 -1.10 9.96 -24.11
C LYS A 2 -1.50 10.73 -22.85
N ASN A 3 -2.63 10.38 -22.25
CA ASN A 3 -3.00 10.93 -20.96
C ASN A 3 -2.04 10.34 -19.91
N THR A 4 -1.12 11.15 -19.40
CA THR A 4 -0.12 10.74 -18.41
C THR A 4 -0.62 10.90 -16.97
N GLN A 5 -1.85 11.39 -16.79
CA GLN A 5 -2.46 11.53 -15.46
C GLN A 5 -3.14 10.23 -15.03
N SER A 6 -2.97 9.87 -13.76
CA SER A 6 -3.58 8.69 -13.16
C SER A 6 -4.14 9.01 -11.77
N ASN A 7 -5.15 8.25 -11.38
CA ASN A 7 -5.72 8.24 -10.02
C ASN A 7 -5.66 6.85 -9.38
N LYS A 8 -4.91 5.91 -10.00
CA LYS A 8 -4.79 4.54 -9.49
C LYS A 8 -3.90 4.50 -8.26
N VAL A 9 -4.41 3.89 -7.20
CA VAL A 9 -3.70 3.72 -5.92
C VAL A 9 -3.70 2.25 -5.54
N SER A 10 -2.59 1.80 -5.01
CA SER A 10 -2.42 0.43 -4.53
C SER A 10 -1.90 0.41 -3.11
N THR A 11 -2.38 -0.53 -2.33
CA THR A 11 -1.97 -0.75 -0.95
C THR A 11 -2.04 -2.24 -0.59
N LEU A 12 -1.55 -2.61 0.59
CA LEU A 12 -1.50 -3.99 1.07
C LEU A 12 -2.19 -4.13 2.42
N TRP A 13 -3.01 -5.18 2.56
CA TRP A 13 -3.50 -5.68 3.84
C TRP A 13 -3.45 -7.20 3.82
N LEU A 14 -2.66 -7.82 4.67
CA LEU A 14 -2.37 -9.24 4.53
C LEU A 14 -3.62 -10.11 4.62
N LYS A 15 -4.45 -9.90 5.67
CA LYS A 15 -5.64 -10.73 5.94
C LYS A 15 -6.56 -10.16 7.02
N GLY A 16 -7.77 -10.67 7.07
CA GLY A 16 -8.70 -10.48 8.18
C GLY A 16 -9.35 -9.11 8.22
N ARG A 17 -9.67 -8.65 9.42
CA ARG A 17 -10.39 -7.39 9.63
C ARG A 17 -9.47 -6.18 9.47
N ILE A 18 -9.88 -5.22 8.65
CA ILE A 18 -9.22 -3.91 8.53
C ILE A 18 -9.49 -3.12 9.82
N ARG A 19 -8.44 -2.48 10.40
CA ARG A 19 -8.61 -1.60 11.57
C ARG A 19 -9.49 -0.42 11.22
N ASN A 20 -10.19 0.13 12.20
CA ASN A 20 -11.13 1.23 11.95
C ASN A 20 -10.45 2.47 11.33
N ILE A 21 -9.22 2.78 11.75
CA ILE A 21 -8.47 3.90 11.17
C ILE A 21 -8.14 3.66 9.69
N ASP A 22 -7.66 2.48 9.34
CA ASP A 22 -7.36 2.14 7.95
C ASP A 22 -8.62 2.10 7.09
N HIS A 23 -9.74 1.62 7.64
CA HIS A 23 -11.04 1.64 6.96
C HIS A 23 -11.44 3.07 6.59
N VAL A 24 -11.33 4.02 7.54
CA VAL A 24 -11.64 5.44 7.31
C VAL A 24 -10.69 6.04 6.28
N CYS A 25 -9.40 5.74 6.35
CA CYS A 25 -8.41 6.21 5.38
C CYS A 25 -8.69 5.68 3.97
N LEU A 26 -8.93 4.37 3.82
CA LEU A 26 -9.31 3.78 2.53
C LEU A 26 -10.61 4.36 1.97
N ALA A 27 -11.63 4.58 2.82
CA ALA A 27 -12.87 5.22 2.43
C ALA A 27 -12.63 6.66 1.96
N SER A 28 -11.72 7.41 2.59
CA SER A 28 -11.36 8.78 2.18
C SER A 28 -10.72 8.81 0.80
N MET A 29 -9.91 7.80 0.46
CA MET A 29 -9.31 7.67 -0.87
C MET A 29 -10.39 7.52 -1.94
N VAL A 30 -11.34 6.61 -1.73
CA VAL A 30 -12.47 6.39 -2.66
C VAL A 30 -13.35 7.64 -2.77
N ALA A 31 -13.68 8.29 -1.64
CA ALA A 31 -14.48 9.52 -1.61
C ALA A 31 -13.82 10.67 -2.39
N ASN A 32 -12.50 10.65 -2.54
CA ASN A 32 -11.72 11.61 -3.31
C ASN A 32 -11.38 11.11 -4.74
N ASN A 33 -12.19 10.19 -5.28
CA ASN A 33 -12.11 9.68 -6.66
C ASN A 33 -10.80 8.95 -7.01
N LEU A 34 -10.12 8.36 -6.02
CA LEU A 34 -9.01 7.47 -6.28
C LEU A 34 -9.51 6.06 -6.64
N ASP A 35 -8.88 5.44 -7.63
CA ASP A 35 -9.12 4.05 -8.01
C ASP A 35 -8.25 3.14 -7.14
N VAL A 36 -8.81 2.69 -6.01
CA VAL A 36 -8.07 2.00 -4.94
C VAL A 36 -8.12 0.50 -5.14
N THR A 37 -6.94 -0.12 -5.21
CA THR A 37 -6.76 -1.57 -5.19
C THR A 37 -6.04 -1.98 -3.90
N LEU A 38 -6.69 -2.81 -3.09
CA LEU A 38 -6.10 -3.42 -1.90
C LEU A 38 -5.67 -4.84 -2.23
N TYR A 39 -4.36 -5.07 -2.19
CA TYR A 39 -3.78 -6.40 -2.34
C TYR A 39 -3.87 -7.19 -1.04
N HIS A 40 -4.18 -8.47 -1.12
CA HIS A 40 -4.34 -9.34 0.05
C HIS A 40 -3.93 -10.78 -0.26
N TYR A 41 -3.55 -11.55 0.77
CA TYR A 41 -3.22 -12.97 0.65
C TYR A 41 -4.38 -13.86 1.14
N GLU A 42 -5.11 -13.43 2.17
CA GLU A 42 -6.23 -14.15 2.73
C GLU A 42 -7.48 -13.26 2.79
N PRO A 43 -8.68 -13.81 2.98
CA PRO A 43 -9.94 -13.05 2.97
C PRO A 43 -9.91 -11.81 3.88
N ILE A 44 -10.46 -10.73 3.37
CA ILE A 44 -10.61 -9.44 4.06
C ILE A 44 -12.04 -9.27 4.53
N THR A 45 -12.22 -8.78 5.75
CA THR A 45 -13.54 -8.38 6.26
C THR A 45 -13.64 -6.87 6.44
N ASN A 46 -14.86 -6.35 6.43
CA ASN A 46 -15.17 -4.92 6.57
C ASN A 46 -14.48 -4.00 5.54
N LEU A 47 -14.34 -4.45 4.31
CA LEU A 47 -13.77 -3.65 3.21
C LEU A 47 -14.67 -2.43 2.95
N PRO A 48 -14.12 -1.19 2.84
CA PRO A 48 -14.88 -0.03 2.43
C PRO A 48 -15.47 -0.20 1.03
N LYS A 49 -16.69 0.29 0.82
CA LYS A 49 -17.33 0.26 -0.50
C LYS A 49 -16.48 1.03 -1.52
N GLY A 50 -16.29 0.45 -2.69
CA GLY A 50 -15.51 1.04 -3.79
C GLY A 50 -14.03 0.68 -3.81
N VAL A 51 -13.48 0.06 -2.77
CA VAL A 51 -12.14 -0.52 -2.79
C VAL A 51 -12.18 -1.86 -3.52
N LYS A 52 -11.27 -2.04 -4.48
CA LYS A 52 -11.09 -3.29 -5.23
C LYS A 52 -10.12 -4.21 -4.49
N LEU A 53 -10.35 -5.52 -4.58
CA LEU A 53 -9.43 -6.53 -4.08
C LEU A 53 -8.61 -7.13 -5.22
N ALA A 54 -7.34 -7.44 -4.93
CA ALA A 54 -6.46 -8.16 -5.84
C ALA A 54 -5.58 -9.15 -5.06
N ASP A 55 -5.19 -10.23 -5.72
CA ASP A 55 -4.31 -11.24 -5.14
C ASP A 55 -2.88 -10.70 -5.00
N ALA A 56 -2.39 -10.60 -3.78
CA ALA A 56 -1.05 -10.11 -3.49
C ALA A 56 0.05 -11.09 -3.97
N SER A 57 -0.25 -12.36 -4.16
CA SER A 57 0.71 -13.35 -4.68
C SER A 57 1.17 -13.05 -6.10
N GLU A 58 0.39 -12.28 -6.88
CA GLU A 58 0.80 -11.78 -8.21
C GLU A 58 1.95 -10.77 -8.13
N ILE A 59 2.14 -10.15 -6.99
CA ILE A 59 3.19 -9.16 -6.75
C ILE A 59 4.39 -9.80 -6.09
N LEU A 60 4.20 -10.48 -4.96
CA LEU A 60 5.25 -11.05 -4.13
C LEU A 60 4.75 -12.32 -3.45
N ASP A 61 5.59 -13.36 -3.41
CA ASP A 61 5.28 -14.60 -2.72
C ASP A 61 5.32 -14.41 -1.19
N LEU A 62 4.30 -14.92 -0.50
CA LEU A 62 4.17 -14.79 0.96
C LEU A 62 5.27 -15.53 1.73
N SER A 63 5.92 -16.53 1.14
CA SER A 63 7.02 -17.28 1.76
C SER A 63 8.21 -16.40 2.17
N LEU A 64 8.36 -15.21 1.56
CA LEU A 64 9.34 -14.23 2.00
C LEU A 64 9.06 -13.75 3.44
N LEU A 65 7.79 -13.59 3.82
CA LEU A 65 7.43 -13.20 5.20
C LEU A 65 7.88 -14.26 6.20
N ASP A 66 7.65 -15.54 5.90
CA ASP A 66 8.09 -16.65 6.76
C ASP A 66 9.60 -16.65 6.93
N ARG A 67 10.34 -16.41 5.86
CA ARG A 67 11.82 -16.29 5.88
C ARG A 67 12.29 -15.11 6.72
N LEU A 68 11.65 -13.95 6.60
CA LEU A 68 11.95 -12.76 7.41
C LEU A 68 11.66 -13.02 8.89
N GLN A 69 10.55 -13.70 9.21
CA GLN A 69 10.22 -14.09 10.58
C GLN A 69 11.24 -15.05 11.18
N CYS A 70 11.74 -16.02 10.40
CA CYS A 70 12.79 -16.93 10.84
C CYS A 70 14.11 -16.21 11.15
N ILE A 71 14.51 -15.25 10.34
CA ILE A 71 15.73 -14.45 10.55
C ILE A 71 15.62 -13.59 11.82
N LYS A 72 14.42 -13.01 12.06
CA LYS A 72 14.16 -12.04 13.14
C LYS A 72 13.64 -12.66 14.43
N LYS A 73 13.61 -13.99 14.55
CA LYS A 73 13.18 -14.67 15.79
C LYS A 73 13.89 -14.20 17.08
N LYS A 74 15.07 -13.61 16.96
CA LYS A 74 15.84 -13.03 18.05
C LYS A 74 15.38 -11.62 18.45
N GLU A 75 14.61 -10.94 17.61
CA GLU A 75 14.05 -9.63 17.87
C GLU A 75 12.64 -9.79 18.44
N HIS A 76 12.39 -9.24 19.63
CA HIS A 76 11.13 -9.45 20.37
C HIS A 76 9.92 -8.71 19.79
N ASN A 77 10.04 -8.06 18.63
CA ASN A 77 8.93 -7.33 17.99
C ASN A 77 8.43 -8.05 16.74
N PRO A 78 7.24 -8.69 16.74
CA PRO A 78 6.68 -9.43 15.61
C PRO A 78 6.24 -8.54 14.43
N GLN A 79 6.15 -7.21 14.63
CA GLN A 79 5.73 -6.28 13.56
C GLN A 79 6.88 -5.94 12.60
N ILE A 80 8.14 -6.11 13.00
CA ILE A 80 9.29 -5.77 12.16
C ILE A 80 9.32 -6.59 10.85
N PRO A 81 9.13 -7.92 10.86
CA PRO A 81 9.08 -8.69 9.62
C PRO A 81 7.95 -8.28 8.68
N ILE A 82 6.78 -7.93 9.21
CA ILE A 82 5.63 -7.47 8.43
C ILE A 82 5.93 -6.13 7.76
N ALA A 83 6.52 -5.18 8.48
CA ALA A 83 6.93 -3.89 7.94
C ALA A 83 7.96 -4.06 6.81
N GLN A 84 9.00 -4.87 7.02
CA GLN A 84 10.00 -5.17 6.01
C GLN A 84 9.40 -5.87 4.78
N PHE A 85 8.48 -6.80 4.98
CA PHE A 85 7.75 -7.45 3.89
C PHE A 85 6.96 -6.42 3.07
N SER A 86 6.27 -5.50 3.73
CA SER A 86 5.55 -4.41 3.07
C SER A 86 6.49 -3.50 2.27
N ASP A 87 7.70 -3.25 2.74
CA ASP A 87 8.72 -2.48 2.00
C ASP A 87 9.13 -3.17 0.71
N PHE A 88 9.39 -4.47 0.74
CA PHE A 88 9.66 -5.25 -0.48
C PHE A 88 8.46 -5.26 -1.42
N PHE A 89 7.25 -5.46 -0.86
CA PHE A 89 6.03 -5.51 -1.64
C PHE A 89 5.81 -4.23 -2.44
N ARG A 90 5.91 -3.05 -1.79
CA ARG A 90 5.71 -1.74 -2.46
C ARG A 90 6.73 -1.50 -3.57
N ILE A 91 7.99 -1.90 -3.38
CA ILE A 91 9.04 -1.75 -4.40
C ILE A 91 8.72 -2.60 -5.63
N ILE A 92 8.33 -3.87 -5.44
CA ILE A 92 7.99 -4.76 -6.55
C ILE A 92 6.70 -4.31 -7.25
N LEU A 93 5.72 -3.84 -6.49
CA LEU A 93 4.47 -3.28 -7.01
C LEU A 93 4.77 -2.09 -7.94
N GLN A 94 5.67 -1.18 -7.53
CA GLN A 94 6.10 -0.05 -8.36
C GLN A 94 6.82 -0.52 -9.63
N LYS A 95 7.75 -1.48 -9.51
CA LYS A 95 8.40 -2.08 -10.68
C LYS A 95 7.40 -2.65 -11.70
N LYS A 96 6.25 -3.13 -11.23
CA LYS A 96 5.15 -3.64 -12.07
C LYS A 96 4.17 -2.56 -12.52
N SER A 97 4.40 -1.29 -12.20
CA SER A 97 3.56 -0.13 -12.56
C SER A 97 2.08 -0.32 -12.19
N LYS A 98 1.81 -0.82 -10.98
CA LYS A 98 0.45 -1.14 -10.50
C LYS A 98 -0.27 0.03 -9.82
N GLY A 99 0.23 1.25 -9.98
CA GLY A 99 -0.34 2.47 -9.41
C GLY A 99 0.50 3.08 -8.30
N LEU A 100 0.12 4.26 -7.82
CA LEU A 100 0.78 4.93 -6.70
C LEU A 100 0.59 4.11 -5.42
N TRP A 101 1.67 3.84 -4.69
CA TRP A 101 1.56 3.24 -3.37
C TRP A 101 1.10 4.28 -2.35
N LEU A 102 0.08 3.94 -1.57
CA LEU A 102 -0.29 4.64 -0.35
C LEU A 102 -0.38 3.63 0.79
N ASP A 103 0.16 3.98 1.96
CA ASP A 103 -0.08 3.18 3.17
C ASP A 103 -1.57 3.23 3.55
N THR A 104 -2.09 2.19 4.17
CA THR A 104 -3.52 2.07 4.52
C THR A 104 -4.01 3.14 5.50
N ASP A 105 -3.10 3.77 6.24
CA ASP A 105 -3.38 4.81 7.23
C ASP A 105 -3.16 6.24 6.70
N VAL A 106 -3.04 6.41 5.38
CA VAL A 106 -3.00 7.72 4.73
C VAL A 106 -4.42 8.24 4.49
N PHE A 107 -4.78 9.36 5.09
CA PHE A 107 -6.07 10.03 4.90
C PHE A 107 -6.00 11.08 3.79
N ILE A 108 -6.94 11.03 2.85
CA ILE A 108 -7.01 11.95 1.71
C ILE A 108 -8.06 13.03 1.96
N PHE A 109 -7.62 14.30 1.98
CA PHE A 109 -8.48 15.46 2.25
C PHE A 109 -9.13 16.06 1.00
N ARG A 110 -8.55 15.84 -0.18
CA ARG A 110 -9.04 16.39 -1.45
C ARG A 110 -8.63 15.52 -2.63
N PRO A 111 -9.42 15.53 -3.73
CA PRO A 111 -9.07 14.81 -4.93
C PRO A 111 -7.70 15.23 -5.47
N PHE A 112 -6.95 14.27 -6.00
CA PHE A 112 -5.72 14.52 -6.75
C PHE A 112 -5.55 13.48 -7.87
N THR A 113 -4.73 13.85 -8.84
CA THR A 113 -4.15 12.94 -9.83
C THR A 113 -2.65 13.10 -9.80
N TYR A 114 -1.93 12.10 -10.27
CA TYR A 114 -0.48 12.14 -10.36
C TYR A 114 -0.02 11.83 -11.79
N ASN A 115 1.16 12.34 -12.15
CA ASN A 115 1.73 12.14 -13.48
C ASN A 115 2.60 10.88 -13.47
N LEU A 116 2.32 9.97 -14.42
CA LEU A 116 3.02 8.70 -14.60
C LEU A 116 4.51 8.85 -14.97
N ASP A 117 4.91 10.02 -15.47
CA ASP A 117 6.30 10.31 -15.85
C ASP A 117 7.13 10.91 -14.69
N LYS A 118 6.55 11.02 -13.48
CA LYS A 118 7.20 11.60 -12.30
C LYS A 118 7.30 10.62 -11.16
N VAL A 119 8.35 10.76 -10.38
CA VAL A 119 8.54 10.01 -9.13
C VAL A 119 8.05 10.87 -7.97
N TYR A 120 7.32 10.25 -7.05
CA TYR A 120 6.74 10.91 -5.88
C TYR A 120 7.28 10.27 -4.61
N PHE A 121 7.71 11.12 -3.68
CA PHE A 121 8.13 10.73 -2.35
C PHE A 121 7.44 11.61 -1.31
N CYS A 122 7.17 11.05 -0.13
CA CYS A 122 6.70 11.80 1.01
C CYS A 122 7.90 12.43 1.75
N HIS A 123 7.73 13.67 2.21
CA HIS A 123 8.72 14.34 3.05
C HIS A 123 8.33 14.19 4.52
N GLU A 124 9.19 13.57 5.33
CA GLU A 124 8.97 13.33 6.76
C GLU A 124 9.55 14.42 7.69
N GLY A 125 9.92 15.57 7.16
CA GLY A 125 10.62 16.61 7.92
C GLY A 125 12.10 16.30 8.17
N LYS A 126 12.86 17.29 8.67
CA LYS A 126 14.31 17.18 8.94
C LYS A 126 15.14 16.56 7.79
N GLY A 127 14.71 16.77 6.52
CA GLY A 127 15.41 16.26 5.35
C GLY A 127 15.27 14.76 5.10
N ARG A 128 14.37 14.06 5.79
CA ARG A 128 14.11 12.63 5.59
C ARG A 128 13.04 12.43 4.52
N ILE A 129 13.25 11.39 3.71
CA ILE A 129 12.26 10.90 2.75
C ILE A 129 11.56 9.71 3.39
N GLY A 130 10.24 9.81 3.53
CA GLY A 130 9.38 8.72 3.98
C GLY A 130 8.83 7.90 2.82
N TYR A 131 8.29 6.72 3.14
CA TYR A 131 7.79 5.77 2.17
C TYR A 131 6.25 5.53 2.20
N PRO A 132 5.41 6.38 2.83
CA PRO A 132 3.96 6.16 2.81
C PRO A 132 3.36 6.35 1.41
N VAL A 133 4.09 7.06 0.53
CA VAL A 133 3.72 7.31 -0.87
C VAL A 133 4.93 7.06 -1.75
N ILE A 134 4.81 6.18 -2.73
CA ILE A 134 5.86 5.87 -3.72
C ILE A 134 5.23 5.64 -5.09
N TYR A 135 5.86 6.24 -6.10
CA TYR A 135 5.62 5.95 -7.51
C TYR A 135 6.90 5.96 -8.30
#